data_71ed353e3effd2680e7d4fa3ba7dfdd1
#
_entry.id   71ed353e3effd2680e7d4fa3ba7dfdd1
#
_cell.length_a   1.000
_cell.length_b   1.000
_cell.length_c   1.000
_cell.angle_alpha   90.00
_cell.angle_beta   90.00
_cell.angle_gamma   90.00
#
_symmetry.space_group_name_H-M   'P 1'
#
loop_
_entity.id
_entity.type
_entity.pdbx_description
1 polymer ?
#
loop_
_entity_poly.entity_id
_entity_poly.type
_entity_poly.pdbx_seq_one_letter_code
_entity_poly.pdbx_strand_id
1 'polypeptide(L)'
;MTLLSELRSTEYNNETIYSYLYGLKYEDRIDEYDIEIDLLNDVDRMLSRYFIRNNMTRYTRLNQLFGNVIDRFYKCEDCGAWEYEDDIRWAYEDNPICSSCIDNYIYSENRDTYVSEDDYYDEESESQHDDYIYEYNEDVMSHCSYQVSDKDRTELYPLYMGVELEVERRNNCPYEIGEMTHNDFYNGKTGQFAIMKSDGSLSNGFEIVTAPATLNAHRENWDTFLNGAAIKHLKSWNTDTTGMHIHISRNHLTQLDIGKLLVFINDYKNEEFVNHIAGRNSDQWAKKSSKKISDAVNSSEKYEAVNMSHRHTIEFRIFKGNL
;
A
#
# COMPACT_ATOMS: atom_id res chain seq x y z
N MET A 1 -1.70 26.12 -7.94
CA MET A 1 -0.93 27.12 -8.74
C MET A 1 -1.21 28.49 -8.16
N THR A 2 -0.20 29.34 -7.86
CA THR A 2 -0.47 30.68 -7.31
C THR A 2 -0.86 31.65 -8.41
N LEU A 3 -1.63 32.70 -8.08
CA LEU A 3 -1.98 33.77 -9.03
C LEU A 3 -0.74 34.38 -9.69
N LEU A 4 0.33 34.56 -8.91
CA LEU A 4 1.62 35.01 -9.41
C LEU A 4 2.17 34.07 -10.50
N SER A 5 2.06 32.75 -10.32
CA SER A 5 2.49 31.76 -11.29
C SER A 5 1.70 31.88 -12.61
N GLU A 6 0.38 32.10 -12.54
CA GLU A 6 -0.46 32.27 -13.72
C GLU A 6 -0.16 33.59 -14.45
N LEU A 7 -0.02 34.71 -13.72
CA LEU A 7 0.36 36.01 -14.31
C LEU A 7 1.76 35.95 -14.95
N ARG A 8 2.67 35.11 -14.44
CA ARG A 8 4.01 34.89 -15.02
C ARG A 8 4.00 33.94 -16.21
N SER A 9 2.98 33.15 -16.40
CA SER A 9 2.88 32.17 -17.49
C SER A 9 1.97 32.60 -18.63
N THR A 10 1.05 33.59 -18.41
CA THR A 10 0.14 34.07 -19.42
C THR A 10 0.79 35.19 -20.23
N GLU A 11 0.88 35.00 -21.54
CA GLU A 11 1.50 35.96 -22.46
C GLU A 11 0.52 37.09 -22.81
N TYR A 12 1.06 38.33 -22.84
CA TYR A 12 0.40 39.52 -23.30
C TYR A 12 1.42 40.38 -24.04
N ASN A 13 1.16 40.73 -25.30
CA ASN A 13 2.07 41.55 -26.14
C ASN A 13 3.55 41.09 -26.14
N ASN A 14 3.80 39.80 -26.26
CA ASN A 14 5.13 39.14 -26.24
C ASN A 14 5.90 39.20 -24.90
N GLU A 15 5.23 39.55 -23.84
CA GLU A 15 5.73 39.38 -22.46
C GLU A 15 4.65 38.80 -21.57
N THR A 16 5.00 38.46 -20.32
CA THR A 16 4.00 37.94 -19.37
C THR A 16 3.14 39.09 -18.82
N ILE A 17 1.88 38.80 -18.48
CA ILE A 17 1.00 39.78 -17.82
C ILE A 17 1.69 40.36 -16.58
N TYR A 18 2.39 39.52 -15.82
CA TYR A 18 3.14 39.96 -14.64
C TYR A 18 4.22 40.99 -14.99
N SER A 19 5.05 40.71 -16.00
CA SER A 19 6.15 41.58 -16.39
C SER A 19 5.62 42.95 -16.89
N TYR A 20 4.57 42.91 -17.69
CA TYR A 20 3.94 44.10 -18.22
C TYR A 20 3.39 44.98 -17.09
N LEU A 21 2.59 44.44 -16.20
CA LEU A 21 2.00 45.20 -15.08
C LEU A 21 3.06 45.63 -14.07
N TYR A 22 4.11 44.83 -13.85
CA TYR A 22 5.21 45.19 -12.96
C TYR A 22 6.03 46.36 -13.56
N GLY A 23 6.23 46.39 -14.87
CA GLY A 23 6.88 47.48 -15.58
C GLY A 23 6.11 48.77 -15.41
N LEU A 24 4.79 48.73 -15.62
CA LEU A 24 3.92 49.92 -15.42
C LEU A 24 3.98 50.41 -13.97
N LYS A 25 3.99 49.53 -12.98
CA LYS A 25 4.14 49.89 -11.57
C LYS A 25 5.48 50.57 -11.27
N TYR A 26 6.57 49.99 -11.81
CA TYR A 26 7.90 50.55 -11.62
C TYR A 26 8.06 51.94 -12.19
N GLU A 27 7.33 52.25 -13.29
CA GLU A 27 7.28 53.54 -13.94
C GLU A 27 6.23 54.49 -13.32
N ASP A 28 5.56 54.06 -12.26
CA ASP A 28 4.47 54.78 -11.59
C ASP A 28 3.25 55.04 -12.52
N ARG A 29 3.04 54.17 -13.50
CA ARG A 29 2.08 54.28 -14.61
C ARG A 29 0.88 53.35 -14.50
N ILE A 30 0.64 52.72 -13.35
CA ILE A 30 -0.57 51.90 -13.13
C ILE A 30 -1.76 52.82 -12.87
N ASP A 31 -2.27 53.42 -13.91
CA ASP A 31 -3.49 54.21 -13.89
C ASP A 31 -4.40 53.89 -15.09
N GLU A 32 -5.56 54.58 -15.16
CA GLU A 32 -6.60 54.31 -16.14
C GLU A 32 -6.17 54.53 -17.60
N TYR A 33 -5.15 55.32 -17.81
CA TYR A 33 -4.71 55.72 -19.16
C TYR A 33 -3.60 54.83 -19.71
N ASP A 34 -2.91 54.10 -18.84
CA ASP A 34 -1.72 53.34 -19.20
C ASP A 34 -1.96 51.84 -19.33
N ILE A 35 -3.11 51.33 -18.88
CA ILE A 35 -3.43 49.89 -18.96
C ILE A 35 -4.50 49.66 -20.03
N GLU A 36 -4.21 48.77 -20.97
CA GLU A 36 -5.19 48.38 -22.01
C GLU A 36 -6.44 47.75 -21.41
N ILE A 37 -7.61 48.08 -21.96
CA ILE A 37 -8.91 47.66 -21.44
C ILE A 37 -9.06 46.13 -21.44
N ASP A 38 -8.53 45.46 -22.44
CA ASP A 38 -8.62 43.98 -22.54
C ASP A 38 -7.82 43.30 -21.44
N LEU A 39 -6.61 43.79 -21.15
CA LEU A 39 -5.80 43.28 -20.04
C LEU A 39 -6.46 43.55 -18.70
N LEU A 40 -7.03 44.74 -18.49
CA LEU A 40 -7.79 45.07 -17.30
C LEU A 40 -8.99 44.12 -17.09
N ASN A 41 -9.69 43.82 -18.19
CA ASN A 41 -10.83 42.89 -18.13
C ASN A 41 -10.40 41.45 -17.77
N ASP A 42 -9.27 41.01 -18.28
CA ASP A 42 -8.74 39.67 -17.97
C ASP A 42 -8.29 39.59 -16.51
N VAL A 43 -7.53 40.56 -16.02
CA VAL A 43 -7.11 40.58 -14.62
C VAL A 43 -8.32 40.78 -13.68
N ASP A 44 -9.29 41.64 -14.05
CA ASP A 44 -10.50 41.85 -13.26
C ASP A 44 -11.38 40.57 -13.18
N ARG A 45 -11.42 39.80 -14.26
CA ARG A 45 -12.11 38.48 -14.24
C ARG A 45 -11.45 37.49 -13.30
N MET A 46 -10.14 37.43 -13.31
CA MET A 46 -9.35 36.56 -12.40
C MET A 46 -9.57 36.94 -10.93
N LEU A 47 -9.75 38.22 -10.63
CA LEU A 47 -9.82 38.74 -9.27
C LEU A 47 -11.21 39.31 -8.89
N SER A 48 -12.25 39.04 -9.68
CA SER A 48 -13.56 39.67 -9.55
C SER A 48 -14.18 39.53 -8.16
N ARG A 49 -14.08 38.38 -7.54
CA ARG A 49 -14.66 38.11 -6.22
C ARG A 49 -13.98 38.95 -5.13
N TYR A 50 -12.66 38.99 -5.12
CA TYR A 50 -11.90 39.81 -4.17
C TYR A 50 -12.21 41.28 -4.31
N PHE A 51 -12.29 41.76 -5.53
CA PHE A 51 -12.54 43.18 -5.82
C PHE A 51 -13.94 43.62 -5.39
N ILE A 52 -14.94 42.80 -5.59
CA ILE A 52 -16.33 43.11 -5.18
C ILE A 52 -16.43 43.21 -3.66
N ARG A 53 -15.84 42.30 -2.91
CA ARG A 53 -15.88 42.30 -1.44
C ARG A 53 -15.27 43.53 -0.80
N ASN A 54 -14.19 44.04 -1.37
CA ASN A 54 -13.42 45.14 -0.78
C ASN A 54 -13.84 46.55 -1.28
N ASN A 55 -14.84 46.63 -2.14
CA ASN A 55 -15.39 47.87 -2.68
C ASN A 55 -14.34 48.85 -3.24
N MET A 56 -13.31 48.29 -3.89
CA MET A 56 -12.16 49.03 -4.42
C MET A 56 -12.35 49.42 -5.90
N THR A 57 -11.73 50.52 -6.34
CA THR A 57 -11.60 50.80 -7.77
C THR A 57 -10.60 49.88 -8.43
N ARG A 58 -10.69 49.63 -9.74
CA ARG A 58 -9.76 48.77 -10.49
C ARG A 58 -8.30 49.13 -10.26
N TYR A 59 -7.97 50.41 -10.39
CA TYR A 59 -6.59 50.88 -10.26
C TYR A 59 -6.04 50.78 -8.85
N THR A 60 -6.82 51.15 -7.86
CA THR A 60 -6.46 50.95 -6.45
C THR A 60 -6.20 49.47 -6.14
N ARG A 61 -7.00 48.60 -6.74
CA ARG A 61 -6.87 47.15 -6.57
C ARG A 61 -5.57 46.62 -7.16
N LEU A 62 -5.24 46.99 -8.40
CA LEU A 62 -3.99 46.58 -9.05
C LEU A 62 -2.77 47.07 -8.29
N ASN A 63 -2.75 48.34 -7.85
CA ASN A 63 -1.67 48.90 -7.06
C ASN A 63 -1.46 48.13 -5.74
N GLN A 64 -2.53 47.77 -5.04
CA GLN A 64 -2.46 47.00 -3.82
C GLN A 64 -2.05 45.55 -4.08
N LEU A 65 -2.57 44.96 -5.14
CA LEU A 65 -2.24 43.59 -5.54
C LEU A 65 -0.73 43.43 -5.76
N PHE A 66 -0.11 44.31 -6.49
CA PHE A 66 1.34 44.33 -6.73
C PHE A 66 2.15 44.83 -5.52
N GLY A 67 1.49 45.36 -4.49
CA GLY A 67 2.13 45.89 -3.30
C GLY A 67 2.61 44.85 -2.32
N ASN A 68 1.75 43.94 -1.87
CA ASN A 68 2.07 42.95 -0.82
C ASN A 68 1.13 41.73 -0.80
N VAL A 69 0.22 41.55 -1.76
CA VAL A 69 -0.90 40.60 -1.63
C VAL A 69 -0.95 39.56 -2.75
N ILE A 70 -0.22 39.80 -3.85
CA ILE A 70 -0.29 38.90 -5.03
C ILE A 70 0.07 37.44 -4.72
N ASP A 71 0.99 37.23 -3.79
CA ASP A 71 1.44 35.89 -3.40
C ASP A 71 0.46 35.17 -2.47
N ARG A 72 -0.60 35.86 -2.03
CA ARG A 72 -1.61 35.36 -1.09
C ARG A 72 -2.92 34.95 -1.76
N PHE A 73 -2.93 34.87 -3.10
CA PHE A 73 -4.07 34.34 -3.87
C PHE A 73 -3.81 32.93 -4.33
N TYR A 74 -4.82 32.09 -4.17
CA TYR A 74 -4.80 30.70 -4.58
C TYR A 74 -5.97 30.42 -5.51
N LYS A 75 -5.75 29.57 -6.49
CA LYS A 75 -6.79 29.11 -7.41
C LYS A 75 -7.49 27.91 -6.82
N CYS A 76 -8.81 28.00 -6.62
CA CYS A 76 -9.59 26.85 -6.18
C CYS A 76 -9.51 25.73 -7.23
N GLU A 77 -9.14 24.52 -6.81
CA GLU A 77 -9.01 23.37 -7.72
C GLU A 77 -10.37 22.96 -8.33
N ASP A 78 -11.47 23.12 -7.60
CA ASP A 78 -12.81 22.75 -8.11
C ASP A 78 -13.37 23.74 -9.14
N CYS A 79 -13.49 25.01 -8.75
CA CYS A 79 -14.19 25.99 -9.58
C CYS A 79 -13.26 26.90 -10.40
N GLY A 80 -11.94 26.79 -10.18
CA GLY A 80 -10.93 27.62 -10.85
C GLY A 80 -10.94 29.09 -10.46
N ALA A 81 -11.74 29.51 -9.47
CA ALA A 81 -11.78 30.89 -9.02
C ALA A 81 -10.54 31.23 -8.21
N TRP A 82 -10.05 32.49 -8.39
CA TRP A 82 -9.00 33.04 -7.56
C TRP A 82 -9.57 33.63 -6.29
N GLU A 83 -9.09 33.17 -5.14
CA GLU A 83 -9.52 33.62 -3.81
C GLU A 83 -8.31 34.00 -2.95
N TYR A 84 -8.51 34.93 -2.04
CA TYR A 84 -7.50 35.32 -1.07
C TYR A 84 -7.34 34.21 0.00
N GLU A 85 -6.15 34.11 0.59
CA GLU A 85 -5.81 33.01 1.51
C GLU A 85 -6.79 32.83 2.66
N ASP A 86 -7.40 33.91 3.16
CA ASP A 86 -8.38 33.85 4.26
C ASP A 86 -9.68 33.10 3.85
N ASP A 87 -9.98 33.07 2.54
CA ASP A 87 -11.16 32.42 1.94
C ASP A 87 -10.83 31.03 1.35
N ILE A 88 -9.60 30.54 1.54
CA ILE A 88 -9.13 29.21 1.11
C ILE A 88 -9.09 28.27 2.32
N ARG A 89 -9.43 27.03 2.07
CA ARG A 89 -9.17 25.88 2.94
C ARG A 89 -8.28 24.90 2.20
N TRP A 90 -7.34 24.33 2.89
CA TRP A 90 -6.45 23.33 2.33
C TRP A 90 -7.11 21.97 2.50
N ALA A 91 -7.35 21.29 1.39
CA ALA A 91 -7.82 19.91 1.36
C ALA A 91 -6.62 18.95 1.24
N TYR A 92 -6.90 17.67 1.23
CA TYR A 92 -5.88 16.62 1.10
C TYR A 92 -4.93 16.90 -0.08
N GLU A 93 -3.65 16.55 0.09
CA GLU A 93 -2.56 16.85 -0.85
C GLU A 93 -2.30 18.36 -1.05
N ASP A 94 -2.59 19.18 -0.05
CA ASP A 94 -2.41 20.63 -0.08
C ASP A 94 -3.20 21.33 -1.21
N ASN A 95 -4.36 20.78 -1.58
CA ASN A 95 -5.24 21.35 -2.60
C ASN A 95 -6.01 22.56 -2.07
N PRO A 96 -5.87 23.75 -2.68
CA PRO A 96 -6.59 24.94 -2.27
C PRO A 96 -8.05 24.91 -2.73
N ILE A 97 -9.00 24.92 -1.80
CA ILE A 97 -10.43 24.92 -2.05
C ILE A 97 -11.07 26.18 -1.48
N CYS A 98 -11.88 26.87 -2.26
CA CYS A 98 -12.53 28.10 -1.81
C CYS A 98 -13.68 27.81 -0.83
N SER A 99 -14.04 28.81 -0.04
CA SER A 99 -15.12 28.72 0.94
C SER A 99 -16.50 28.35 0.38
N SER A 100 -16.70 28.48 -0.93
CA SER A 100 -17.95 28.07 -1.59
C SER A 100 -17.94 26.62 -2.05
N CYS A 101 -16.76 26.03 -2.29
CA CYS A 101 -16.60 24.64 -2.72
C CYS A 101 -16.35 23.70 -1.55
N ILE A 102 -15.80 24.20 -0.45
CA ILE A 102 -15.45 23.37 0.71
C ILE A 102 -16.67 22.67 1.35
N ASP A 103 -17.88 23.19 1.13
CA ASP A 103 -19.12 22.56 1.61
C ASP A 103 -19.39 21.20 0.93
N ASN A 104 -18.70 20.88 -0.17
CA ASN A 104 -18.73 19.58 -0.85
C ASN A 104 -17.65 18.62 -0.33
N TYR A 105 -16.88 19.01 0.68
CA TYR A 105 -15.80 18.23 1.27
C TYR A 105 -16.18 17.80 2.68
N ILE A 106 -15.69 16.65 3.09
CA ILE A 106 -15.88 16.09 4.42
C ILE A 106 -14.57 16.22 5.19
N TYR A 107 -14.64 16.64 6.45
CA TYR A 107 -13.46 16.67 7.30
C TYR A 107 -13.14 15.25 7.79
N SER A 108 -11.98 14.72 7.42
CA SER A 108 -11.45 13.45 7.88
C SER A 108 -10.66 13.65 9.17
N GLU A 109 -11.11 13.05 10.26
CA GLU A 109 -10.36 13.06 11.54
C GLU A 109 -9.06 12.26 11.43
N ASN A 110 -9.02 11.23 10.59
CA ASN A 110 -7.83 10.39 10.39
C ASN A 110 -6.69 11.15 9.70
N ARG A 111 -7.02 11.99 8.73
CA ARG A 111 -6.04 12.78 7.96
C ARG A 111 -5.87 14.21 8.51
N ASP A 112 -6.69 14.62 9.48
CA ASP A 112 -6.74 15.99 10.03
C ASP A 112 -6.88 17.06 8.93
N THR A 113 -7.69 16.76 7.88
CA THR A 113 -7.90 17.65 6.73
C THR A 113 -9.24 17.37 6.05
N TYR A 114 -9.61 18.25 5.11
CA TYR A 114 -10.79 18.08 4.26
C TYR A 114 -10.44 17.15 3.08
N VAL A 115 -11.34 16.22 2.77
CA VAL A 115 -11.25 15.27 1.66
C VAL A 115 -12.50 15.34 0.79
N SER A 116 -12.44 14.96 -0.47
CA SER A 116 -13.61 14.81 -1.32
C SER A 116 -14.54 13.73 -0.75
N GLU A 117 -15.82 13.76 -1.13
CA GLU A 117 -16.78 12.74 -0.71
C GLU A 117 -16.34 11.33 -1.17
N ASP A 118 -15.81 11.22 -2.38
CA ASP A 118 -15.28 9.96 -2.92
C ASP A 118 -14.07 9.47 -2.11
N ASP A 119 -13.10 10.34 -1.82
CA ASP A 119 -11.92 10.00 -1.01
C ASP A 119 -12.28 9.66 0.44
N TYR A 120 -13.33 10.27 1.00
CA TYR A 120 -13.81 9.99 2.36
C TYR A 120 -14.41 8.59 2.45
N TYR A 121 -15.26 8.20 1.49
CA TYR A 121 -15.84 6.86 1.46
C TYR A 121 -14.81 5.79 1.10
N ASP A 122 -13.83 6.10 0.26
CA ASP A 122 -12.67 5.23 0.03
C ASP A 122 -11.85 5.06 1.32
N GLU A 123 -11.67 6.13 2.11
CA GLU A 123 -11.00 6.08 3.40
C GLU A 123 -11.79 5.29 4.45
N GLU A 124 -13.13 5.45 4.51
CA GLU A 124 -13.97 4.60 5.37
C GLU A 124 -13.88 3.13 4.95
N SER A 125 -13.76 2.85 3.65
CA SER A 125 -13.55 1.49 3.15
C SER A 125 -12.16 0.96 3.46
N GLU A 126 -11.12 1.82 3.50
CA GLU A 126 -9.75 1.48 3.91
C GLU A 126 -9.59 1.44 5.44
N SER A 127 -10.32 2.25 6.20
CA SER A 127 -10.29 2.27 7.67
C SER A 127 -11.11 1.14 8.31
N GLN A 128 -11.89 0.41 7.54
CA GLN A 128 -12.36 -0.90 7.91
C GLN A 128 -11.16 -1.87 7.92
N HIS A 129 -10.25 -1.66 8.83
CA HIS A 129 -9.16 -2.59 9.12
C HIS A 129 -9.82 -3.88 9.64
N ASP A 130 -9.65 -4.97 8.89
CA ASP A 130 -10.06 -6.28 9.40
C ASP A 130 -9.13 -6.60 10.57
N ASP A 131 -9.62 -6.46 11.79
CA ASP A 131 -8.86 -6.62 13.05
C ASP A 131 -8.15 -7.98 13.16
N TYR A 132 -8.48 -8.91 12.27
CA TYR A 132 -7.87 -10.23 12.19
C TYR A 132 -6.74 -10.33 11.16
N ILE A 133 -6.44 -9.23 10.41
CA ILE A 133 -5.28 -9.16 9.51
C ILE A 133 -4.23 -8.26 10.17
N TYR A 134 -3.23 -8.88 10.76
CA TYR A 134 -2.16 -8.22 11.51
C TYR A 134 -1.13 -7.58 10.59
N GLU A 135 -0.37 -6.64 11.12
CA GLU A 135 0.75 -6.02 10.40
C GLU A 135 1.82 -7.05 10.04
N TYR A 136 2.55 -6.80 8.93
CA TYR A 136 3.60 -7.70 8.42
C TYR A 136 4.64 -8.10 9.47
N ASN A 137 5.04 -7.18 10.35
CA ASN A 137 6.08 -7.39 11.35
C ASN A 137 5.59 -8.05 12.65
N GLU A 138 4.30 -8.33 12.79
CA GLU A 138 3.77 -8.96 14.00
C GLU A 138 4.31 -10.39 14.18
N ASP A 139 4.59 -10.74 15.45
CA ASP A 139 5.06 -12.09 15.79
C ASP A 139 3.87 -13.07 15.76
N VAL A 140 3.98 -14.08 14.90
CA VAL A 140 2.97 -15.14 14.77
C VAL A 140 2.64 -15.78 16.12
N MET A 141 3.65 -16.03 16.94
CA MET A 141 3.47 -16.71 18.22
C MET A 141 2.78 -15.85 19.28
N SER A 142 2.72 -14.53 19.10
CA SER A 142 1.97 -13.66 20.01
C SER A 142 0.45 -13.77 19.82
N HIS A 143 0.01 -14.19 18.64
CA HIS A 143 -1.41 -14.29 18.27
C HIS A 143 -1.90 -15.72 18.06
N CYS A 144 -1.01 -16.68 17.81
CA CYS A 144 -1.35 -18.09 17.77
C CYS A 144 -1.42 -18.67 19.18
N SER A 145 -2.54 -19.30 19.51
CA SER A 145 -2.72 -20.03 20.77
C SER A 145 -2.64 -21.55 20.60
N TYR A 146 -2.14 -22.01 19.45
CA TYR A 146 -2.08 -23.43 19.14
C TYR A 146 -1.24 -24.21 20.15
N GLN A 147 -1.82 -25.26 20.70
CA GLN A 147 -1.16 -26.19 21.60
C GLN A 147 -0.96 -27.54 20.93
N VAL A 148 0.28 -27.98 20.90
CA VAL A 148 0.65 -29.31 20.38
C VAL A 148 -0.17 -30.41 21.06
N SER A 149 -0.87 -31.22 20.28
CA SER A 149 -1.68 -32.31 20.81
C SER A 149 -0.81 -33.40 21.48
N ASP A 150 -1.39 -34.16 22.41
CA ASP A 150 -0.68 -35.30 23.05
C ASP A 150 -0.21 -36.33 22.03
N LYS A 151 -0.94 -36.48 20.93
CA LYS A 151 -0.59 -37.36 19.82
C LYS A 151 0.70 -36.94 19.11
N ASP A 152 0.88 -35.63 18.89
CA ASP A 152 2.08 -35.08 18.27
C ASP A 152 3.29 -35.12 19.23
N ARG A 153 3.05 -35.02 20.54
CA ARG A 153 4.10 -35.13 21.56
C ARG A 153 4.70 -36.56 21.68
N THR A 154 4.01 -37.55 21.19
CA THR A 154 4.47 -38.95 21.24
C THR A 154 5.39 -39.33 20.09
N GLU A 155 5.56 -38.49 19.08
CA GLU A 155 6.58 -38.69 18.04
C GLU A 155 7.99 -38.59 18.65
N LEU A 156 8.82 -39.54 18.37
CA LEU A 156 10.16 -39.65 18.96
C LEU A 156 11.07 -38.47 18.53
N TYR A 157 10.84 -37.91 17.35
CA TYR A 157 11.55 -36.75 16.78
C TYR A 157 10.60 -35.96 15.87
N PRO A 158 9.69 -35.17 16.41
CA PRO A 158 8.73 -34.43 15.60
C PRO A 158 9.42 -33.38 14.74
N LEU A 159 9.28 -33.45 13.42
CA LEU A 159 9.70 -32.39 12.53
C LEU A 159 8.61 -31.30 12.52
N TYR A 160 8.95 -30.13 13.04
CA TYR A 160 8.06 -28.99 13.01
C TYR A 160 8.23 -28.20 11.72
N MET A 161 7.11 -27.77 11.15
CA MET A 161 7.06 -26.90 9.99
C MET A 161 6.10 -25.75 10.24
N GLY A 162 6.34 -24.60 9.59
CA GLY A 162 5.43 -23.49 9.42
C GLY A 162 5.11 -23.34 7.94
N VAL A 163 3.92 -22.83 7.65
CA VAL A 163 3.49 -22.51 6.28
C VAL A 163 3.06 -21.06 6.23
N GLU A 164 3.55 -20.35 5.22
CA GLU A 164 3.08 -19.06 4.79
C GLU A 164 2.39 -19.25 3.44
N LEU A 165 1.10 -18.99 3.37
CA LEU A 165 0.33 -19.07 2.14
C LEU A 165 -0.19 -17.69 1.78
N GLU A 166 0.31 -17.16 0.69
CA GLU A 166 -0.15 -15.90 0.12
C GLU A 166 -1.48 -16.12 -0.62
N VAL A 167 -2.48 -15.30 -0.30
CA VAL A 167 -3.82 -15.38 -0.88
C VAL A 167 -4.28 -14.01 -1.37
N GLU A 168 -5.06 -14.00 -2.43
CA GLU A 168 -5.78 -12.82 -2.92
C GLU A 168 -7.28 -12.99 -2.71
N ARG A 169 -7.97 -11.87 -2.49
CA ARG A 169 -9.42 -11.82 -2.42
C ARG A 169 -10.03 -12.02 -3.80
N ARG A 170 -11.10 -12.78 -3.88
CA ARG A 170 -11.92 -12.90 -5.10
C ARG A 170 -12.87 -11.70 -5.19
N ASN A 171 -13.44 -11.46 -6.38
CA ASN A 171 -14.50 -10.49 -6.55
C ASN A 171 -15.66 -10.77 -5.58
N ASN A 172 -16.23 -9.73 -5.00
CA ASN A 172 -17.27 -9.80 -3.95
C ASN A 172 -16.81 -10.55 -2.69
N CYS A 173 -15.54 -10.43 -2.33
CA CYS A 173 -15.03 -10.94 -1.06
C CYS A 173 -15.69 -10.16 0.09
N PRO A 174 -16.23 -10.84 1.12
CA PRO A 174 -16.71 -10.16 2.32
C PRO A 174 -15.58 -9.36 2.98
N TYR A 175 -15.97 -8.27 3.58
CA TYR A 175 -15.06 -7.43 4.35
C TYR A 175 -14.40 -8.24 5.49
N GLU A 176 -15.19 -9.02 6.23
CA GLU A 176 -14.76 -9.82 7.39
C GLU A 176 -13.98 -11.08 7.01
N ILE A 177 -13.29 -11.09 5.87
CA ILE A 177 -12.56 -12.28 5.38
C ILE A 177 -11.45 -12.71 6.31
N GLY A 178 -10.81 -11.79 7.03
CA GLY A 178 -9.83 -12.11 8.06
C GLY A 178 -10.46 -12.84 9.22
N GLU A 179 -11.59 -12.35 9.75
CA GLU A 179 -12.35 -13.02 10.80
C GLU A 179 -12.83 -14.41 10.36
N MET A 180 -13.36 -14.53 9.14
CA MET A 180 -13.78 -15.82 8.59
C MET A 180 -12.61 -16.80 8.51
N THR A 181 -11.45 -16.36 8.04
CA THR A 181 -10.23 -17.17 7.95
C THR A 181 -9.72 -17.53 9.34
N HIS A 182 -9.74 -16.59 10.28
CA HIS A 182 -9.40 -16.83 11.67
C HIS A 182 -10.27 -17.95 12.27
N ASN A 183 -11.59 -17.86 12.09
CA ASN A 183 -12.54 -18.82 12.61
C ASN A 183 -12.37 -20.22 11.98
N ASP A 184 -12.03 -20.31 10.69
CA ASP A 184 -11.74 -21.56 9.99
C ASP A 184 -10.46 -22.23 10.49
N PHE A 185 -9.51 -21.49 11.09
CA PHE A 185 -8.31 -22.03 11.73
C PHE A 185 -8.38 -22.14 13.26
N TYR A 186 -9.51 -21.79 13.87
CA TYR A 186 -9.69 -21.91 15.30
C TYR A 186 -10.25 -23.29 15.68
N ASN A 187 -9.59 -23.94 16.63
CA ASN A 187 -10.06 -25.19 17.21
C ASN A 187 -10.15 -25.05 18.73
N GLY A 188 -11.34 -25.21 19.28
CA GLY A 188 -11.58 -25.07 20.71
C GLY A 188 -10.76 -25.99 21.63
N LYS A 189 -10.09 -27.03 21.07
CA LYS A 189 -9.21 -27.93 21.82
C LYS A 189 -7.74 -27.56 21.71
N THR A 190 -7.33 -27.10 20.53
CA THR A 190 -5.92 -26.81 20.23
C THR A 190 -5.61 -25.33 20.07
N GLY A 191 -6.64 -24.48 20.07
CA GLY A 191 -6.51 -23.02 19.94
C GLY A 191 -6.39 -22.54 18.49
N GLN A 192 -5.93 -21.29 18.32
CA GLN A 192 -5.71 -20.66 17.04
C GLN A 192 -4.45 -21.16 16.37
N PHE A 193 -4.61 -21.75 15.17
CA PHE A 193 -3.52 -22.40 14.44
C PHE A 193 -2.77 -21.47 13.49
N ALA A 194 -3.45 -20.55 12.86
CA ALA A 194 -2.86 -19.60 11.91
C ALA A 194 -3.36 -18.16 12.16
N ILE A 195 -2.56 -17.22 11.75
CA ILE A 195 -2.93 -15.80 11.70
C ILE A 195 -2.87 -15.30 10.26
N MET A 196 -3.53 -14.20 9.97
CA MET A 196 -3.43 -13.48 8.72
C MET A 196 -2.54 -12.25 8.92
N LYS A 197 -1.68 -11.97 7.94
CA LYS A 197 -0.77 -10.82 7.96
C LYS A 197 -0.85 -10.04 6.65
N SER A 198 -0.81 -8.74 6.75
CA SER A 198 -0.67 -7.88 5.58
C SER A 198 0.67 -8.13 4.88
N ASP A 199 0.67 -8.18 3.56
CA ASP A 199 1.88 -8.21 2.74
C ASP A 199 1.74 -7.24 1.57
N GLY A 200 2.56 -6.18 1.58
CA GLY A 200 2.58 -5.16 0.55
C GLY A 200 3.02 -5.64 -0.84
N SER A 201 3.47 -6.89 -0.99
CA SER A 201 3.75 -7.50 -2.30
C SER A 201 2.49 -8.04 -3.00
N LEU A 202 1.39 -8.19 -2.26
CA LEU A 202 0.11 -8.68 -2.79
C LEU A 202 -0.75 -7.51 -3.29
N SER A 203 -1.38 -7.70 -4.46
CA SER A 203 -2.22 -6.66 -5.05
C SER A 203 -3.52 -6.40 -4.26
N ASN A 204 -4.13 -7.46 -3.73
CA ASN A 204 -5.35 -7.39 -2.91
C ASN A 204 -5.48 -8.68 -2.10
N GLY A 205 -4.68 -8.80 -1.05
CA GLY A 205 -4.64 -10.04 -0.31
C GLY A 205 -3.91 -9.95 1.03
N PHE A 206 -3.59 -11.11 1.58
CA PHE A 206 -2.85 -11.26 2.82
C PHE A 206 -2.12 -12.61 2.86
N GLU A 207 -1.19 -12.76 3.77
CA GLU A 207 -0.55 -14.04 4.08
C GLU A 207 -1.32 -14.78 5.18
N ILE A 208 -1.52 -16.09 5.02
CA ILE A 208 -1.93 -17.01 6.08
C ILE A 208 -0.66 -17.65 6.65
N VAL A 209 -0.32 -17.31 7.88
CA VAL A 209 0.91 -17.76 8.55
C VAL A 209 0.56 -18.69 9.70
N THR A 210 1.03 -19.94 9.64
CA THR A 210 0.70 -20.97 10.65
C THR A 210 1.67 -21.00 11.82
N ALA A 211 1.19 -21.44 12.96
CA ALA A 211 2.06 -21.86 14.04
C ALA A 211 2.99 -23.02 13.61
N PRO A 212 4.21 -23.13 14.17
CA PRO A 212 5.06 -24.28 13.98
C PRO A 212 4.39 -25.56 14.51
N ALA A 213 4.15 -26.53 13.63
CA ALA A 213 3.41 -27.75 13.98
C ALA A 213 3.93 -28.96 13.21
N THR A 214 3.49 -30.18 13.62
CA THR A 214 3.79 -31.41 12.91
C THR A 214 2.97 -31.54 11.62
N LEU A 215 3.38 -32.40 10.72
CA LEU A 215 2.63 -32.67 9.49
C LEU A 215 1.17 -33.10 9.77
N ASN A 216 0.95 -33.88 10.84
CA ASN A 216 -0.41 -34.31 11.19
C ASN A 216 -1.29 -33.14 11.64
N ALA A 217 -0.74 -32.27 12.47
CA ALA A 217 -1.43 -31.05 12.89
C ALA A 217 -1.76 -30.12 11.69
N HIS A 218 -0.82 -29.94 10.78
CA HIS A 218 -1.06 -29.25 9.53
C HIS A 218 -2.21 -29.85 8.74
N ARG A 219 -2.22 -31.17 8.54
CA ARG A 219 -3.31 -31.84 7.81
C ARG A 219 -4.68 -31.62 8.44
N GLU A 220 -4.78 -31.72 9.76
CA GLU A 220 -6.05 -31.52 10.47
C GLU A 220 -6.56 -30.08 10.37
N ASN A 221 -5.68 -29.10 10.58
CA ASN A 221 -6.09 -27.68 10.56
C ASN A 221 -6.34 -27.15 9.14
N TRP A 222 -5.50 -27.52 8.17
CA TRP A 222 -5.74 -27.16 6.77
C TRP A 222 -7.00 -27.83 6.21
N ASP A 223 -7.33 -29.06 6.61
CA ASP A 223 -8.56 -29.72 6.22
C ASP A 223 -9.79 -28.93 6.72
N THR A 224 -9.74 -28.39 7.93
CA THR A 224 -10.80 -27.54 8.47
C THR A 224 -10.97 -26.26 7.64
N PHE A 225 -9.88 -25.54 7.36
CA PHE A 225 -9.90 -24.33 6.55
C PHE A 225 -10.38 -24.59 5.10
N LEU A 226 -9.87 -25.66 4.46
CA LEU A 226 -10.22 -26.02 3.08
C LEU A 226 -11.69 -26.43 2.92
N ASN A 227 -12.36 -26.83 4.00
CA ASN A 227 -13.80 -27.09 4.06
C ASN A 227 -14.60 -25.94 4.69
N GLY A 228 -13.92 -24.85 5.07
CA GLY A 228 -14.50 -23.72 5.76
C GLY A 228 -15.25 -22.74 4.86
N ALA A 229 -15.63 -21.62 5.43
CA ALA A 229 -16.39 -20.59 4.74
C ALA A 229 -15.48 -19.63 3.94
N ALA A 230 -14.30 -19.31 4.47
CA ALA A 230 -13.39 -18.31 3.89
C ALA A 230 -12.83 -18.72 2.52
N ILE A 231 -12.55 -20.02 2.32
CA ILE A 231 -11.92 -20.57 1.09
C ILE A 231 -12.63 -20.14 -0.20
N LYS A 232 -13.96 -19.96 -0.17
CA LYS A 232 -14.78 -19.57 -1.32
C LYS A 232 -14.48 -18.16 -1.84
N HIS A 233 -13.95 -17.32 -0.98
CA HIS A 233 -13.65 -15.91 -1.22
C HIS A 233 -12.17 -15.64 -1.47
N LEU A 234 -11.33 -16.65 -1.31
CA LEU A 234 -9.89 -16.56 -1.48
C LEU A 234 -9.42 -17.33 -2.72
N LYS A 235 -8.28 -16.94 -3.25
CA LYS A 235 -7.55 -17.64 -4.30
C LYS A 235 -6.05 -17.48 -4.07
N SER A 236 -5.30 -18.54 -4.34
CA SER A 236 -3.84 -18.51 -4.44
C SER A 236 -3.37 -19.11 -5.78
N TRP A 237 -4.33 -19.57 -6.56
CA TRP A 237 -4.13 -20.16 -7.87
C TRP A 237 -4.31 -19.11 -8.98
N ASN A 238 -3.44 -19.15 -9.99
CA ASN A 238 -3.53 -18.32 -11.18
C ASN A 238 -3.50 -16.80 -10.87
N THR A 239 -2.58 -16.44 -9.99
CA THR A 239 -2.23 -15.07 -9.64
C THR A 239 -0.76 -14.84 -9.98
N ASP A 240 -0.36 -13.58 -10.13
CA ASP A 240 1.03 -13.21 -10.42
C ASP A 240 1.84 -12.93 -9.15
N THR A 241 1.17 -12.78 -8.01
CA THR A 241 1.78 -12.31 -6.75
C THR A 241 1.80 -13.35 -5.65
N THR A 242 1.04 -14.45 -5.74
CA THR A 242 0.93 -15.41 -4.65
C THR A 242 1.83 -16.62 -4.78
N GLY A 243 2.35 -17.08 -3.64
CA GLY A 243 3.13 -18.28 -3.49
C GLY A 243 2.80 -19.01 -2.19
N MET A 244 3.57 -20.06 -1.91
CA MET A 244 3.55 -20.76 -0.64
C MET A 244 4.98 -21.01 -0.18
N HIS A 245 5.27 -20.63 1.06
CA HIS A 245 6.57 -20.86 1.69
C HIS A 245 6.42 -21.91 2.80
N ILE A 246 7.36 -22.82 2.87
CA ILE A 246 7.38 -23.88 3.90
C ILE A 246 8.66 -23.74 4.71
N HIS A 247 8.52 -23.46 5.99
CA HIS A 247 9.59 -23.40 6.96
C HIS A 247 9.73 -24.75 7.65
N ILE A 248 10.95 -25.29 7.71
CA ILE A 248 11.25 -26.53 8.43
C ILE A 248 12.25 -26.23 9.54
N SER A 249 12.03 -26.76 10.74
CA SER A 249 12.92 -26.62 11.88
C SER A 249 14.33 -27.15 11.57
N ARG A 250 15.33 -26.28 11.74
CA ARG A 250 16.74 -26.60 11.53
C ARG A 250 17.28 -27.63 12.51
N ASN A 251 16.80 -27.58 13.75
CA ASN A 251 17.32 -28.40 14.85
C ASN A 251 17.15 -29.90 14.66
N HIS A 252 16.31 -30.32 13.74
CA HIS A 252 16.05 -31.73 13.44
C HIS A 252 16.79 -32.22 12.18
N LEU A 253 17.56 -31.35 11.53
CA LEU A 253 18.33 -31.67 10.34
C LEU A 253 19.83 -31.59 10.64
N THR A 254 20.58 -32.56 10.17
CA THR A 254 22.03 -32.46 10.17
C THR A 254 22.50 -31.51 9.04
N GLN A 255 23.71 -30.99 9.14
CA GLN A 255 24.29 -30.23 8.03
C GLN A 255 24.35 -30.99 6.73
N LEU A 256 24.52 -32.33 6.82
CA LEU A 256 24.51 -33.21 5.66
C LEU A 256 23.10 -33.28 5.03
N ASP A 257 22.06 -33.33 5.83
CA ASP A 257 20.68 -33.36 5.33
C ASP A 257 20.35 -32.03 4.63
N ILE A 258 20.71 -30.91 5.25
CA ILE A 258 20.56 -29.58 4.67
C ILE A 258 21.33 -29.48 3.34
N GLY A 259 22.59 -29.91 3.31
CA GLY A 259 23.39 -29.90 2.08
C GLY A 259 22.80 -30.77 0.98
N LYS A 260 22.24 -31.95 1.30
CA LYS A 260 21.54 -32.80 0.33
C LYS A 260 20.29 -32.13 -0.22
N LEU A 261 19.48 -31.45 0.65
CA LEU A 261 18.29 -30.71 0.22
C LEU A 261 18.67 -29.54 -0.71
N LEU A 262 19.70 -28.77 -0.34
CA LEU A 262 20.20 -27.68 -1.18
C LEU A 262 20.61 -28.17 -2.57
N VAL A 263 21.42 -29.24 -2.64
CA VAL A 263 21.86 -29.82 -3.92
C VAL A 263 20.65 -30.36 -4.68
N PHE A 264 19.76 -31.09 -4.04
CA PHE A 264 18.61 -31.70 -4.70
C PHE A 264 17.69 -30.70 -5.35
N ILE A 265 17.34 -29.60 -4.64
CA ILE A 265 16.44 -28.56 -5.13
C ILE A 265 17.08 -27.73 -6.26
N ASN A 266 18.40 -27.50 -6.20
CA ASN A 266 19.11 -26.61 -7.09
C ASN A 266 19.82 -27.33 -8.26
N ASP A 267 19.89 -28.64 -8.29
CA ASP A 267 20.52 -29.39 -9.39
C ASP A 267 19.61 -29.36 -10.64
N TYR A 268 20.16 -28.88 -11.75
CA TYR A 268 19.45 -28.83 -13.03
C TYR A 268 18.90 -30.20 -13.50
N LYS A 269 19.52 -31.28 -13.06
CA LYS A 269 19.04 -32.66 -13.37
C LYS A 269 17.71 -33.00 -12.69
N ASN A 270 17.40 -32.31 -11.61
CA ASN A 270 16.16 -32.48 -10.86
C ASN A 270 15.13 -31.38 -11.21
N GLU A 271 15.46 -30.47 -12.10
CA GLU A 271 14.65 -29.29 -12.35
C GLU A 271 13.21 -29.61 -12.76
N GLU A 272 13.04 -30.52 -13.70
CA GLU A 272 11.71 -30.94 -14.15
C GLU A 272 10.88 -31.56 -12.98
N PHE A 273 11.49 -32.39 -12.19
CA PHE A 273 10.85 -32.99 -11.01
C PHE A 273 10.49 -31.92 -9.97
N VAL A 274 11.44 -31.06 -9.65
CA VAL A 274 11.24 -29.98 -8.66
C VAL A 274 10.15 -29.02 -9.11
N ASN A 275 10.15 -28.60 -10.37
CA ASN A 275 9.11 -27.73 -10.92
C ASN A 275 7.73 -28.42 -10.93
N HIS A 276 7.69 -29.73 -11.19
CA HIS A 276 6.45 -30.50 -11.15
C HIS A 276 5.84 -30.53 -9.74
N ILE A 277 6.62 -30.84 -8.71
CA ILE A 277 6.14 -30.83 -7.33
C ILE A 277 5.86 -29.43 -6.80
N ALA A 278 6.60 -28.42 -7.26
CA ALA A 278 6.41 -27.02 -6.91
C ALA A 278 5.15 -26.41 -7.54
N GLY A 279 4.67 -26.99 -8.64
CA GLY A 279 3.55 -26.45 -9.41
C GLY A 279 3.88 -25.19 -10.21
N ARG A 280 5.15 -24.77 -10.21
CA ARG A 280 5.65 -23.61 -10.99
C ARG A 280 7.11 -23.77 -11.37
N ASN A 281 7.54 -22.97 -12.34
CA ASN A 281 8.95 -22.85 -12.68
C ASN A 281 9.66 -21.90 -11.69
N SER A 282 10.98 -22.05 -11.58
CA SER A 282 11.81 -21.10 -10.82
C SER A 282 11.71 -19.70 -11.43
N ASP A 283 11.60 -18.70 -10.57
CA ASP A 283 11.45 -17.31 -10.93
C ASP A 283 12.38 -16.39 -10.09
N GLN A 284 12.19 -15.07 -10.21
CA GLN A 284 12.97 -14.08 -9.46
C GLN A 284 12.81 -14.16 -7.93
N TRP A 285 11.71 -14.75 -7.43
CA TRP A 285 11.38 -14.88 -6.00
C TRP A 285 11.82 -16.21 -5.38
N ALA A 286 12.23 -17.16 -6.23
CA ALA A 286 12.69 -18.48 -5.84
C ALA A 286 13.85 -18.95 -6.74
N LYS A 287 14.91 -18.14 -6.81
CA LYS A 287 16.05 -18.37 -7.70
C LYS A 287 16.78 -19.66 -7.36
N LYS A 288 17.02 -20.47 -8.36
CA LYS A 288 17.92 -21.64 -8.26
C LYS A 288 19.33 -21.23 -8.61
N SER A 289 20.30 -21.71 -7.83
CA SER A 289 21.73 -21.51 -8.08
C SER A 289 22.48 -22.80 -7.79
N SER A 290 23.62 -23.04 -8.48
CA SER A 290 24.42 -24.24 -8.23
C SER A 290 24.88 -24.29 -6.77
N LYS A 291 24.55 -25.37 -6.07
CA LYS A 291 24.85 -25.59 -4.65
C LYS A 291 25.71 -26.83 -4.45
N LYS A 292 26.53 -26.80 -3.37
CA LYS A 292 27.30 -27.93 -2.87
C LYS A 292 26.82 -28.33 -1.48
N ILE A 293 27.12 -29.55 -1.06
CA ILE A 293 26.81 -30.00 0.31
C ILE A 293 27.44 -29.11 1.37
N SER A 294 28.64 -28.59 1.10
CA SER A 294 29.32 -27.65 2.01
C SER A 294 28.59 -26.32 2.22
N ASP A 295 27.67 -25.94 1.34
CA ASP A 295 26.93 -24.68 1.45
C ASP A 295 25.87 -24.71 2.56
N ALA A 296 25.62 -25.86 3.15
CA ALA A 296 24.73 -26.02 4.32
C ALA A 296 25.09 -25.16 5.53
N VAL A 297 26.34 -24.69 5.62
CA VAL A 297 26.82 -23.81 6.71
C VAL A 297 26.77 -22.33 6.36
N ASN A 298 26.46 -21.98 5.09
CA ASN A 298 26.41 -20.64 4.61
C ASN A 298 24.99 -20.05 4.76
N SER A 299 24.87 -18.74 4.92
CA SER A 299 23.60 -18.05 4.72
C SER A 299 23.33 -17.90 3.22
N SER A 300 22.06 -17.83 2.85
CA SER A 300 21.63 -17.55 1.48
C SER A 300 20.97 -16.17 1.36
N GLU A 301 20.75 -15.72 0.14
CA GLU A 301 19.93 -14.53 -0.12
C GLU A 301 18.44 -14.87 0.10
N LYS A 302 17.64 -13.85 0.51
CA LYS A 302 16.21 -14.00 0.80
C LYS A 302 15.42 -14.69 -0.33
N TYR A 303 15.75 -14.38 -1.59
CA TYR A 303 15.00 -14.85 -2.77
C TYR A 303 15.57 -16.10 -3.44
N GLU A 304 16.36 -16.89 -2.73
CA GLU A 304 16.77 -18.20 -3.22
C GLU A 304 15.65 -19.24 -3.04
N ALA A 305 15.63 -20.26 -3.89
CA ALA A 305 14.69 -21.39 -3.85
C ALA A 305 14.63 -22.07 -2.46
N VAL A 306 15.77 -22.11 -1.78
CA VAL A 306 15.91 -22.52 -0.39
C VAL A 306 16.61 -21.41 0.38
N ASN A 307 15.85 -20.67 1.17
CA ASN A 307 16.37 -19.56 1.97
C ASN A 307 16.93 -20.07 3.30
N MET A 308 18.21 -19.81 3.51
CA MET A 308 18.98 -20.23 4.69
C MET A 308 19.26 -19.07 5.66
N SER A 309 18.72 -17.89 5.43
CA SER A 309 18.98 -16.70 6.25
C SER A 309 18.36 -16.77 7.64
N HIS A 310 17.30 -17.56 7.82
CA HIS A 310 16.62 -17.73 9.10
C HIS A 310 17.45 -18.56 10.08
N ARG A 311 17.55 -18.08 11.33
CA ARG A 311 18.35 -18.74 12.38
C ARG A 311 17.82 -20.12 12.76
N HIS A 312 16.51 -20.30 12.83
CA HIS A 312 15.86 -21.47 13.40
C HIS A 312 15.19 -22.37 12.36
N THR A 313 14.99 -21.89 11.14
CA THR A 313 14.31 -22.63 10.07
C THR A 313 15.09 -22.60 8.76
N ILE A 314 14.72 -23.48 7.86
CA ILE A 314 15.04 -23.45 6.43
C ILE A 314 13.73 -23.21 5.72
N GLU A 315 13.68 -22.20 4.85
CA GLU A 315 12.48 -21.82 4.12
C GLU A 315 12.59 -22.32 2.66
N PHE A 316 11.57 -23.04 2.22
CA PHE A 316 11.39 -23.46 0.83
C PHE A 316 10.38 -22.52 0.16
N ARG A 317 10.86 -21.73 -0.80
CA ARG A 317 10.07 -20.71 -1.52
C ARG A 317 9.57 -21.17 -2.89
N ILE A 318 9.81 -22.43 -3.24
CA ILE A 318 9.58 -22.96 -4.59
C ILE A 318 8.11 -23.19 -4.93
N PHE A 319 7.23 -23.30 -3.95
CA PHE A 319 5.88 -23.78 -4.18
C PHE A 319 4.95 -22.69 -4.72
N LYS A 320 4.10 -23.09 -5.64
CA LYS A 320 2.97 -22.28 -6.09
C LYS A 320 1.87 -22.33 -5.03
N GLY A 321 1.23 -21.20 -4.78
CA GLY A 321 -0.01 -21.19 -4.04
C GLY A 321 -1.11 -21.97 -4.80
N ASN A 322 -1.93 -22.69 -4.09
CA ASN A 322 -2.99 -23.51 -4.68
C ASN A 322 -4.20 -23.61 -3.73
N LEU A 323 -5.12 -22.65 -3.88
CA LEU A 323 -6.45 -22.63 -3.26
C LEU A 323 -7.54 -22.58 -4.32
#